data_2030c7b6d670a96d8d9062503262464d
#
_entry.id   2030c7b6d670a96d8d9062503262464d
#
_cell.length_a   1.000
_cell.length_b   1.000
_cell.length_c   1.000
_cell.angle_alpha   90.00
_cell.angle_beta   90.00
_cell.angle_gamma   90.00
#
_symmetry.space_group_name_H-M   'P 1'
#
loop_
_entity.id
_entity.type
_entity.pdbx_description
1 polymer ?
#
loop_
_entity_poly.entity_id
_entity_poly.type
_entity_poly.pdbx_seq_one_letter_code
_entity_poly.pdbx_strand_id
1 'polypeptide(L)'
;MTEVVTSLASPGFVRLEAYLVDAAGKRVKRDKNAPGENWFGEKDVFFDGGAAADIAKIRQGAKEPADFDAFWKRQKAELAKVPMKVKRWEVKSPNPKVRVYGVQVDSAGGRPVTGYLSIPKRCDGGTKLGARLEFDGYGTGIQRAPKHCWFEWQINFHINAHGYDLEQEGDYYKKFFEAIKSNGKGYALDPVQNSDPNKAYFLGMTLRVLRALEYVKSLPEWNGRELEVSGGSQGGLQTVWAAALDQDVTKASPQIIWCCDIGKRGQGRMRSTFEPGYTDALRYFDCVNMARRITCVVEVPRAGLGDYVSPPSGIAVFANNLTKAKSKKVNWVQGSRHGYVPPKK
;
A
#
# COMPACT_ATOMS: atom_id res chain seq x y z
N MET A 1 -26.86 -22.49 19.56
CA MET A 1 -26.10 -21.24 19.36
C MET A 1 -24.94 -21.32 20.32
N THR A 2 -23.70 -21.20 19.85
CA THR A 2 -22.52 -21.23 20.71
C THR A 2 -22.10 -19.79 20.97
N GLU A 3 -21.99 -19.41 22.22
CA GLU A 3 -21.53 -18.08 22.63
C GLU A 3 -20.11 -18.18 23.18
N VAL A 4 -19.25 -17.24 22.80
CA VAL A 4 -17.90 -17.11 23.35
C VAL A 4 -17.79 -15.73 23.98
N VAL A 5 -17.57 -15.71 25.28
CA VAL A 5 -17.36 -14.47 26.06
C VAL A 5 -15.88 -14.30 26.31
N THR A 6 -15.36 -13.11 26.03
CA THR A 6 -13.96 -12.74 26.32
C THR A 6 -13.87 -11.28 26.71
N SER A 7 -12.77 -10.89 27.33
CA SER A 7 -12.50 -9.52 27.73
C SER A 7 -11.06 -9.13 27.42
N LEU A 8 -10.80 -7.84 27.32
CA LEU A 8 -9.47 -7.25 27.20
C LEU A 8 -9.16 -6.44 28.45
N ALA A 9 -8.06 -6.76 29.10
CA ALA A 9 -7.57 -6.00 30.25
C ALA A 9 -6.90 -4.67 29.87
N SER A 10 -6.61 -4.46 28.59
CA SER A 10 -5.92 -3.28 28.04
C SER A 10 -6.47 -2.92 26.67
N PRO A 11 -6.26 -1.66 26.19
CA PRO A 11 -6.65 -1.26 24.85
C PRO A 11 -6.06 -2.20 23.77
N GLY A 12 -6.92 -2.69 22.86
CA GLY A 12 -6.46 -3.65 21.87
C GLY A 12 -7.58 -4.28 21.03
N PHE A 13 -7.23 -5.33 20.34
CA PHE A 13 -8.15 -6.13 19.53
C PHE A 13 -8.12 -7.60 19.97
N VAL A 14 -9.29 -8.22 20.00
CA VAL A 14 -9.47 -9.68 20.07
C VAL A 14 -9.79 -10.16 18.66
N ARG A 15 -9.10 -11.20 18.21
CA ARG A 15 -9.43 -11.90 16.98
C ARG A 15 -10.20 -13.18 17.29
N LEU A 16 -11.27 -13.41 16.56
CA LEU A 16 -12.09 -14.61 16.60
C LEU A 16 -11.94 -15.38 15.29
N GLU A 17 -11.52 -16.63 15.37
CA GLU A 17 -11.56 -17.58 14.27
C GLU A 17 -12.62 -18.64 14.56
N ALA A 18 -13.58 -18.83 13.65
CA ALA A 18 -14.59 -19.84 13.73
C ALA A 18 -14.61 -20.67 12.46
N TYR A 19 -14.67 -22.00 12.61
CA TYR A 19 -14.72 -22.95 11.50
C TYR A 19 -16.00 -23.78 11.59
N LEU A 20 -16.66 -23.98 10.44
CA LEU A 20 -17.75 -24.92 10.37
C LEU A 20 -17.18 -26.35 10.40
N VAL A 21 -17.75 -27.19 11.28
CA VAL A 21 -17.40 -28.60 11.37
C VAL A 21 -18.64 -29.46 11.15
N ASP A 22 -18.45 -30.67 10.60
CA ASP A 22 -19.51 -31.69 10.49
C ASP A 22 -19.72 -32.41 11.82
N ALA A 23 -20.65 -33.38 11.82
CA ALA A 23 -20.98 -34.18 13.01
C ALA A 23 -19.80 -35.00 13.57
N ALA A 24 -18.77 -35.26 12.76
CA ALA A 24 -17.54 -35.95 13.16
C ALA A 24 -16.43 -34.98 13.62
N GLY A 25 -16.72 -33.67 13.70
CA GLY A 25 -15.75 -32.65 14.07
C GLY A 25 -14.76 -32.25 12.95
N LYS A 26 -14.95 -32.73 11.72
CA LYS A 26 -14.10 -32.43 10.58
C LYS A 26 -14.52 -31.09 9.96
N ARG A 27 -13.55 -30.24 9.61
CA ARG A 27 -13.81 -28.97 8.96
C ARG A 27 -14.49 -29.13 7.60
N VAL A 28 -15.60 -28.43 7.42
CA VAL A 28 -16.37 -28.40 6.17
C VAL A 28 -15.59 -27.57 5.15
N LYS A 29 -15.43 -28.13 3.95
CA LYS A 29 -14.76 -27.43 2.85
C LYS A 29 -15.73 -26.52 2.11
N ARG A 30 -15.23 -25.40 1.63
CA ARG A 30 -15.97 -24.51 0.74
C ARG A 30 -16.17 -25.18 -0.62
N ASP A 31 -17.28 -24.85 -1.26
CA ASP A 31 -17.44 -25.11 -2.68
C ASP A 31 -16.38 -24.37 -3.47
N LYS A 32 -15.75 -25.05 -4.44
CA LYS A 32 -14.74 -24.46 -5.33
C LYS A 32 -15.25 -23.26 -6.14
N ASN A 33 -16.56 -23.22 -6.35
CA ASN A 33 -17.25 -22.16 -7.10
C ASN A 33 -17.87 -21.08 -6.19
N ALA A 34 -17.71 -21.20 -4.86
CA ALA A 34 -18.28 -20.20 -3.96
C ALA A 34 -17.61 -18.84 -4.14
N PRO A 35 -18.37 -17.74 -4.25
CA PRO A 35 -17.81 -16.42 -4.34
C PRO A 35 -16.95 -16.09 -3.11
N GLY A 36 -15.84 -15.41 -3.30
CA GLY A 36 -14.92 -15.03 -2.25
C GLY A 36 -13.81 -16.05 -2.05
N GLU A 37 -13.14 -16.48 -3.13
CA GLU A 37 -11.91 -17.28 -3.01
C GLU A 37 -10.93 -16.67 -2.01
N ASN A 38 -10.42 -17.51 -1.13
CA ASN A 38 -9.38 -17.10 -0.20
C ASN A 38 -8.04 -17.09 -0.92
N TRP A 39 -7.44 -15.93 -1.01
CA TRP A 39 -6.16 -15.69 -1.68
C TRP A 39 -5.00 -16.54 -1.11
N PHE A 40 -5.13 -17.00 0.12
CA PHE A 40 -4.16 -17.87 0.81
C PHE A 40 -4.50 -19.37 0.73
N GLY A 41 -5.38 -19.77 -0.18
CA GLY A 41 -5.69 -21.18 -0.39
C GLY A 41 -6.50 -21.85 0.73
N GLU A 42 -7.09 -21.10 1.63
CA GLU A 42 -7.98 -21.62 2.67
C GLU A 42 -9.23 -22.24 2.04
N LYS A 43 -9.38 -23.53 2.21
CA LYS A 43 -10.49 -24.31 1.62
C LYS A 43 -11.63 -24.55 2.60
N ASP A 44 -11.51 -24.10 3.84
CA ASP A 44 -12.51 -24.35 4.88
C ASP A 44 -13.59 -23.27 4.88
N VAL A 45 -14.80 -23.63 5.31
CA VAL A 45 -15.83 -22.65 5.67
C VAL A 45 -15.45 -22.04 7.00
N PHE A 46 -15.17 -20.75 7.02
CA PHE A 46 -14.73 -20.06 8.22
C PHE A 46 -15.32 -18.65 8.34
N PHE A 47 -15.29 -18.15 9.55
CA PHE A 47 -15.44 -16.72 9.86
C PHE A 47 -14.19 -16.26 10.61
N ASP A 48 -13.68 -15.10 10.25
CA ASP A 48 -12.51 -14.49 10.88
C ASP A 48 -12.82 -13.01 11.13
N GLY A 49 -12.99 -12.66 12.36
CA GLY A 49 -13.41 -11.33 12.75
C GLY A 49 -12.80 -10.91 14.07
N GLY A 50 -13.43 -9.99 14.75
CA GLY A 50 -12.93 -9.55 16.04
C GLY A 50 -13.74 -8.42 16.65
N ALA A 51 -13.29 -8.02 17.83
CA ALA A 51 -13.78 -6.88 18.57
C ALA A 51 -12.60 -6.05 19.09
N ALA A 52 -12.86 -4.82 19.47
CA ALA A 52 -11.85 -3.94 20.00
C ALA A 52 -12.34 -3.23 21.28
N ALA A 53 -11.41 -2.97 22.18
CA ALA A 53 -11.61 -2.10 23.32
C ALA A 53 -10.67 -0.90 23.24
N ASP A 54 -11.20 0.29 23.57
CA ASP A 54 -10.42 1.53 23.72
C ASP A 54 -9.47 1.85 22.54
N ILE A 55 -9.94 1.70 21.29
CA ILE A 55 -9.13 1.86 20.06
C ILE A 55 -8.31 3.17 20.10
N ALA A 56 -8.90 4.26 20.57
CA ALA A 56 -8.23 5.56 20.65
C ALA A 56 -7.04 5.59 21.63
N LYS A 57 -6.97 4.64 22.56
CA LYS A 57 -5.90 4.53 23.55
C LYS A 57 -4.74 3.63 23.12
N ILE A 58 -4.86 2.93 21.98
CA ILE A 58 -3.79 2.07 21.46
C ILE A 58 -2.62 2.95 21.05
N ARG A 59 -1.44 2.70 21.63
CA ARG A 59 -0.21 3.47 21.39
C ARG A 59 0.75 2.70 20.50
N GLN A 60 1.63 3.44 19.80
CA GLN A 60 2.70 2.85 18.98
C GLN A 60 3.73 2.11 19.85
N GLY A 61 4.30 1.02 19.31
CA GLY A 61 5.29 0.21 19.97
C GLY A 61 6.71 0.75 19.85
N ALA A 62 7.08 1.33 18.70
CA ALA A 62 8.41 1.87 18.46
C ALA A 62 8.37 3.39 18.30
N LYS A 63 9.32 4.10 18.95
CA LYS A 63 9.42 5.56 18.86
C LYS A 63 9.91 5.98 17.48
N GLU A 64 9.43 7.13 17.01
CA GLU A 64 9.94 7.80 15.83
C GLU A 64 11.43 8.15 15.99
N PRO A 65 12.26 8.03 14.92
CA PRO A 65 13.62 8.55 14.94
C PRO A 65 13.65 10.06 15.20
N ALA A 66 14.60 10.51 15.99
CA ALA A 66 14.70 11.93 16.35
C ALA A 66 14.99 12.84 15.14
N ASP A 67 15.67 12.31 14.13
CA ASP A 67 16.03 13.02 12.89
C ASP A 67 15.08 12.71 11.71
N PHE A 68 13.88 12.18 11.95
CA PHE A 68 12.95 11.72 10.92
C PHE A 68 12.70 12.77 9.83
N ASP A 69 12.37 14.00 10.20
CA ASP A 69 12.10 15.07 9.23
C ASP A 69 13.37 15.52 8.49
N ALA A 70 14.51 15.57 9.19
CA ALA A 70 15.80 15.88 8.57
C ALA A 70 16.21 14.80 7.58
N PHE A 71 15.97 13.52 7.88
CA PHE A 71 16.21 12.41 6.96
C PHE A 71 15.42 12.59 5.66
N TRP A 72 14.10 12.78 5.75
CA TRP A 72 13.26 12.92 4.55
C TRP A 72 13.56 14.20 3.76
N LYS A 73 13.95 15.28 4.44
CA LYS A 73 14.44 16.48 3.76
C LYS A 73 15.69 16.20 2.93
N ARG A 74 16.66 15.46 3.47
CA ARG A 74 17.86 15.05 2.72
C ARG A 74 17.50 14.14 1.54
N GLN A 75 16.64 13.13 1.73
CA GLN A 75 16.25 12.22 0.65
C GLN A 75 15.54 12.93 -0.50
N LYS A 76 14.69 13.90 -0.21
CA LYS A 76 14.06 14.74 -1.25
C LYS A 76 15.10 15.62 -1.97
N ALA A 77 16.07 16.15 -1.26
CA ALA A 77 17.15 16.92 -1.88
C ALA A 77 18.01 16.04 -2.82
N GLU A 78 18.28 14.79 -2.45
CA GLU A 78 19.00 13.85 -3.33
C GLU A 78 18.14 13.49 -4.57
N LEU A 79 16.84 13.29 -4.41
CA LEU A 79 15.93 13.08 -5.54
C LEU A 79 15.93 14.28 -6.50
N ALA A 80 15.89 15.49 -5.98
CA ALA A 80 15.87 16.72 -6.79
C ALA A 80 17.14 16.92 -7.63
N LYS A 81 18.28 16.30 -7.26
CA LYS A 81 19.51 16.34 -8.07
C LYS A 81 19.43 15.47 -9.34
N VAL A 82 18.50 14.54 -9.40
CA VAL A 82 18.30 13.66 -10.56
C VAL A 82 17.35 14.37 -11.54
N PRO A 83 17.78 14.69 -12.77
CA PRO A 83 16.88 15.26 -13.77
C PRO A 83 15.71 14.33 -14.07
N MET A 84 14.52 14.88 -14.15
CA MET A 84 13.30 14.13 -14.49
C MET A 84 13.25 13.87 -16.00
N LYS A 85 14.09 12.96 -16.52
CA LYS A 85 14.00 12.51 -17.92
C LYS A 85 12.84 11.54 -18.07
N VAL A 86 11.97 11.83 -19.02
CA VAL A 86 10.75 11.05 -19.27
C VAL A 86 10.82 10.35 -20.61
N LYS A 87 10.59 9.03 -20.63
CA LYS A 87 10.23 8.27 -21.82
C LYS A 87 8.74 7.94 -21.75
N ARG A 88 8.01 8.22 -22.83
CA ARG A 88 6.57 7.94 -22.93
C ARG A 88 6.26 7.41 -24.32
N TRP A 89 5.52 6.32 -24.39
CA TRP A 89 5.08 5.69 -25.63
C TRP A 89 3.62 5.29 -25.56
N GLU A 90 2.91 5.34 -26.66
CA GLU A 90 1.50 4.94 -26.72
C GLU A 90 1.34 3.44 -26.52
N VAL A 91 0.29 3.06 -25.77
CA VAL A 91 -0.15 1.70 -25.58
C VAL A 91 -1.62 1.60 -25.97
N LYS A 92 -2.00 0.47 -26.59
CA LYS A 92 -3.39 0.24 -27.00
C LYS A 92 -4.34 0.39 -25.81
N SER A 93 -5.24 1.36 -25.89
CA SER A 93 -6.27 1.57 -24.88
C SER A 93 -7.48 0.67 -25.14
N PRO A 94 -8.00 -0.04 -24.13
CA PRO A 94 -9.28 -0.75 -24.27
C PRO A 94 -10.49 0.19 -24.26
N ASN A 95 -10.30 1.47 -23.85
CA ASN A 95 -11.33 2.50 -23.89
C ASN A 95 -10.98 3.57 -24.93
N PRO A 96 -11.78 3.71 -26.03
CA PRO A 96 -11.49 4.67 -27.10
C PRO A 96 -11.49 6.14 -26.63
N LYS A 97 -12.07 6.45 -25.48
CA LYS A 97 -12.13 7.80 -24.89
C LYS A 97 -10.93 8.14 -24.00
N VAL A 98 -9.98 7.20 -23.84
CA VAL A 98 -8.81 7.37 -22.97
C VAL A 98 -7.55 7.02 -23.75
N ARG A 99 -6.56 7.89 -23.72
CA ARG A 99 -5.20 7.59 -24.20
C ARG A 99 -4.44 6.90 -23.09
N VAL A 100 -3.66 5.89 -23.45
CA VAL A 100 -2.82 5.15 -22.52
C VAL A 100 -1.38 5.20 -22.97
N TYR A 101 -0.48 5.39 -22.03
CA TYR A 101 0.95 5.44 -22.25
C TYR A 101 1.69 4.50 -21.30
N GLY A 102 2.68 3.79 -21.82
CA GLY A 102 3.79 3.30 -21.01
C GLY A 102 4.69 4.48 -20.66
N VAL A 103 5.12 4.55 -19.41
CA VAL A 103 5.93 5.66 -18.92
C VAL A 103 7.13 5.13 -18.15
N GLN A 104 8.29 5.75 -18.39
CA GLN A 104 9.50 5.61 -17.59
C GLN A 104 10.03 6.99 -17.24
N VAL A 105 10.33 7.23 -15.95
CA VAL A 105 10.88 8.49 -15.44
C VAL A 105 12.11 8.22 -14.60
N ASP A 106 13.20 8.91 -14.88
CA ASP A 106 14.43 8.77 -14.09
C ASP A 106 14.18 9.17 -12.62
N SER A 107 14.75 8.39 -11.70
CA SER A 107 14.59 8.59 -10.26
C SER A 107 15.89 8.30 -9.52
N ALA A 108 16.02 8.82 -8.31
CA ALA A 108 17.07 8.42 -7.41
C ALA A 108 16.85 6.96 -6.92
N GLY A 109 17.89 6.35 -6.34
CA GLY A 109 17.80 4.99 -5.81
C GLY A 109 18.01 3.89 -6.84
N GLY A 110 18.64 4.22 -7.99
CA GLY A 110 19.19 3.25 -8.95
C GLY A 110 18.21 2.63 -9.93
N ARG A 111 16.90 2.89 -9.80
CA ARG A 111 15.87 2.39 -10.72
C ARG A 111 14.82 3.46 -11.01
N PRO A 112 14.30 3.52 -12.25
CA PRO A 112 13.29 4.51 -12.65
C PRO A 112 11.93 4.26 -12.00
N VAL A 113 11.04 5.23 -12.15
CA VAL A 113 9.59 4.99 -12.07
C VAL A 113 9.14 4.38 -13.39
N THR A 114 8.38 3.30 -13.35
CA THR A 114 7.73 2.74 -14.53
C THR A 114 6.27 2.40 -14.22
N GLY A 115 5.39 2.56 -15.20
CA GLY A 115 3.96 2.31 -15.01
C GLY A 115 3.14 2.75 -16.23
N TYR A 116 1.83 2.60 -16.10
CA TYR A 116 0.88 3.01 -17.15
C TYR A 116 0.13 4.28 -16.75
N LEU A 117 0.17 5.27 -17.65
CA LEU A 117 -0.53 6.54 -17.51
C LEU A 117 -1.75 6.55 -18.43
N SER A 118 -2.92 6.85 -17.87
CA SER A 118 -4.18 6.99 -18.59
C SER A 118 -4.64 8.43 -18.56
N ILE A 119 -4.84 9.05 -19.72
CA ILE A 119 -5.30 10.43 -19.89
C ILE A 119 -6.60 10.45 -20.69
N PRO A 120 -7.72 10.91 -20.12
CA PRO A 120 -8.98 11.08 -20.87
C PRO A 120 -8.83 12.02 -22.08
N LYS A 121 -9.34 11.62 -23.26
CA LYS A 121 -9.27 12.41 -24.49
C LYS A 121 -9.95 13.79 -24.40
N ARG A 122 -10.87 13.97 -23.43
CA ARG A 122 -11.43 15.31 -23.17
C ARG A 122 -10.37 16.36 -22.78
N CYS A 123 -9.19 15.93 -22.36
CA CYS A 123 -8.06 16.82 -22.13
C CYS A 123 -7.49 17.40 -23.43
N ASP A 124 -7.71 16.78 -24.60
CA ASP A 124 -7.21 17.25 -25.90
C ASP A 124 -7.79 18.63 -26.25
N GLY A 125 -9.00 18.95 -25.73
CA GLY A 125 -9.63 20.26 -25.86
C GLY A 125 -9.23 21.27 -24.77
N GLY A 126 -8.14 21.02 -24.01
CA GLY A 126 -7.65 21.91 -22.95
C GLY A 126 -8.31 21.71 -21.58
N THR A 127 -9.23 20.76 -21.43
CA THR A 127 -9.80 20.41 -20.12
C THR A 127 -8.73 19.86 -19.20
N LYS A 128 -8.62 20.43 -18.01
CA LYS A 128 -7.72 19.94 -16.95
C LYS A 128 -8.50 19.13 -15.94
N LEU A 129 -7.91 18.01 -15.49
CA LEU A 129 -8.55 17.04 -14.62
C LEU A 129 -7.75 16.81 -13.34
N GLY A 130 -8.43 16.33 -12.30
CA GLY A 130 -7.76 15.74 -11.14
C GLY A 130 -6.92 14.53 -11.55
N ALA A 131 -5.95 14.18 -10.73
CA ALA A 131 -5.08 13.05 -10.96
C ALA A 131 -5.11 12.06 -9.79
N ARG A 132 -4.89 10.78 -10.09
CA ARG A 132 -4.77 9.71 -9.12
C ARG A 132 -3.55 8.85 -9.42
N LEU A 133 -2.76 8.59 -8.37
CA LEU A 133 -1.74 7.56 -8.41
C LEU A 133 -2.22 6.31 -7.70
N GLU A 134 -1.88 5.17 -8.24
CA GLU A 134 -2.22 3.87 -7.68
C GLU A 134 -1.01 2.97 -7.54
N PHE A 135 -1.00 2.20 -6.44
CA PHE A 135 0.10 1.33 -6.06
C PHE A 135 -0.38 -0.10 -5.82
N ASP A 136 0.40 -1.06 -6.32
CA ASP A 136 0.11 -2.48 -6.16
C ASP A 136 0.51 -3.03 -4.78
N GLY A 137 -0.11 -4.15 -4.40
CA GLY A 137 0.26 -4.93 -3.22
C GLY A 137 1.63 -5.61 -3.34
N TYR A 138 2.08 -6.24 -2.24
CA TYR A 138 3.32 -7.02 -2.24
C TYR A 138 3.21 -8.20 -3.21
N GLY A 139 4.25 -8.41 -4.00
CA GLY A 139 4.32 -9.55 -4.90
C GLY A 139 5.22 -9.33 -6.10
N THR A 140 5.32 -10.38 -6.89
CA THR A 140 6.04 -10.41 -8.15
C THR A 140 5.09 -10.30 -9.35
N GLY A 141 3.93 -9.71 -9.13
CA GLY A 141 2.95 -9.43 -10.18
C GLY A 141 3.49 -8.42 -11.18
N ILE A 142 3.37 -8.73 -12.46
CA ILE A 142 3.84 -7.89 -13.55
C ILE A 142 2.67 -7.05 -14.05
N GLN A 143 2.89 -5.76 -14.19
CA GLN A 143 1.94 -4.89 -14.89
C GLN A 143 2.04 -5.14 -16.39
N ARG A 144 1.11 -5.91 -16.95
CA ARG A 144 1.09 -6.27 -18.37
C ARG A 144 0.19 -5.39 -19.23
N ALA A 145 -0.70 -4.64 -18.57
CA ALA A 145 -1.68 -3.78 -19.23
C ALA A 145 -2.15 -2.68 -18.25
N PRO A 146 -2.63 -1.56 -18.78
CA PRO A 146 -3.20 -0.50 -17.96
C PRO A 146 -4.48 -0.97 -17.26
N LYS A 147 -4.60 -0.69 -15.96
CA LYS A 147 -5.78 -1.08 -15.16
C LYS A 147 -6.89 -0.04 -15.22
N HIS A 148 -6.65 1.20 -15.04
CA HIS A 148 -7.67 2.22 -14.76
C HIS A 148 -8.02 3.12 -15.95
N CYS A 149 -7.94 2.60 -17.16
CA CYS A 149 -8.31 3.32 -18.38
C CYS A 149 -9.83 3.56 -18.55
N TRP A 150 -10.66 3.07 -17.63
CA TRP A 150 -12.10 3.32 -17.65
C TRP A 150 -12.51 4.64 -17.01
N PHE A 151 -11.62 5.30 -16.28
CA PHE A 151 -11.93 6.56 -15.62
C PHE A 151 -11.79 7.74 -16.59
N GLU A 152 -12.90 8.17 -17.17
CA GLU A 152 -12.97 9.28 -18.12
C GLU A 152 -12.98 10.67 -17.44
N TRP A 153 -12.99 10.72 -16.10
CA TRP A 153 -13.10 11.94 -15.31
C TRP A 153 -11.81 12.36 -14.60
N GLN A 154 -10.76 11.52 -14.62
CA GLN A 154 -9.49 11.83 -13.97
C GLN A 154 -8.31 11.19 -14.71
N ILE A 155 -7.12 11.76 -14.53
CA ILE A 155 -5.85 11.17 -14.95
C ILE A 155 -5.49 10.06 -13.97
N ASN A 156 -5.02 8.91 -14.47
CA ASN A 156 -4.58 7.81 -13.60
C ASN A 156 -3.15 7.41 -13.96
N PHE A 157 -2.29 7.34 -12.96
CA PHE A 157 -0.95 6.81 -13.10
C PHE A 157 -0.75 5.63 -12.15
N HIS A 158 -0.66 4.44 -12.71
CA HIS A 158 -0.45 3.20 -11.99
C HIS A 158 1.00 2.77 -12.13
N ILE A 159 1.79 2.90 -11.08
CA ILE A 159 3.23 2.57 -11.08
C ILE A 159 3.50 1.22 -10.44
N ASN A 160 4.56 0.53 -10.87
CA ASN A 160 5.09 -0.60 -10.12
C ASN A 160 6.09 -0.15 -9.04
N ALA A 161 6.17 -0.92 -7.97
CA ALA A 161 7.01 -0.58 -6.82
C ALA A 161 8.52 -0.70 -7.11
N HIS A 162 8.92 -1.37 -8.19
CA HIS A 162 10.27 -1.89 -8.37
C HIS A 162 11.08 -1.17 -9.44
N GLY A 163 10.41 -0.51 -10.40
CA GLY A 163 11.06 0.15 -11.53
C GLY A 163 11.64 -0.85 -12.55
N TYR A 164 10.98 -1.98 -12.77
CA TYR A 164 11.28 -2.87 -13.89
C TYR A 164 10.76 -2.27 -15.20
N ASP A 165 11.36 -2.63 -16.33
CA ASP A 165 10.91 -2.19 -17.62
C ASP A 165 9.57 -2.85 -18.00
N LEU A 166 8.67 -2.07 -18.59
CA LEU A 166 7.39 -2.57 -19.05
C LEU A 166 7.55 -3.37 -20.36
N GLU A 167 6.58 -4.23 -20.65
CA GLU A 167 6.43 -4.93 -21.96
C GLU A 167 7.64 -5.81 -22.33
N GLN A 168 8.37 -6.30 -21.34
CA GLN A 168 9.48 -7.20 -21.56
C GLN A 168 9.00 -8.65 -21.75
N GLU A 169 9.71 -9.40 -22.57
CA GLU A 169 9.43 -10.80 -22.92
C GLU A 169 10.42 -11.78 -22.28
N GLY A 170 10.19 -13.06 -22.51
CA GLY A 170 11.06 -14.14 -22.07
C GLY A 170 11.19 -14.23 -20.56
N ASP A 171 12.41 -14.38 -20.08
CA ASP A 171 12.74 -14.57 -18.67
C ASP A 171 13.14 -13.28 -17.93
N TYR A 172 12.97 -12.09 -18.56
CA TYR A 172 13.36 -10.80 -17.98
C TYR A 172 12.80 -10.61 -16.56
N TYR A 173 11.48 -10.77 -16.40
CA TYR A 173 10.85 -10.55 -15.10
C TYR A 173 11.27 -11.58 -14.06
N LYS A 174 11.48 -12.84 -14.45
CA LYS A 174 11.99 -13.87 -13.56
C LYS A 174 13.38 -13.47 -13.06
N LYS A 175 14.29 -13.07 -13.93
CA LYS A 175 15.63 -12.61 -13.57
C LYS A 175 15.57 -11.36 -12.69
N PHE A 176 14.71 -10.41 -13.04
CA PHE A 176 14.53 -9.19 -12.26
C PHE A 176 14.12 -9.49 -10.81
N PHE A 177 13.09 -10.32 -10.64
CA PHE A 177 12.59 -10.65 -9.29
C PHE A 177 13.56 -11.53 -8.49
N GLU A 178 14.37 -12.37 -9.13
CA GLU A 178 15.46 -13.06 -8.44
C GLU A 178 16.54 -12.08 -7.98
N ALA A 179 16.90 -11.10 -8.80
CA ALA A 179 17.93 -10.12 -8.48
C ALA A 179 17.59 -9.18 -7.31
N ILE A 180 16.32 -8.99 -7.00
CA ILE A 180 15.88 -8.15 -5.87
C ILE A 180 15.67 -8.92 -4.56
N LYS A 181 15.80 -10.24 -4.56
CA LYS A 181 15.83 -11.07 -3.35
C LYS A 181 17.09 -10.78 -2.52
N SER A 182 17.01 -11.07 -1.25
CA SER A 182 18.14 -11.01 -0.33
C SER A 182 18.13 -12.21 0.60
N ASN A 183 19.26 -12.94 0.69
CA ASN A 183 19.42 -14.13 1.53
C ASN A 183 18.25 -15.14 1.39
N GLY A 184 17.81 -15.40 0.15
CA GLY A 184 16.71 -16.32 -0.15
C GLY A 184 15.31 -15.82 0.22
N LYS A 185 15.20 -14.62 0.81
CA LYS A 185 13.92 -13.99 1.14
C LYS A 185 13.43 -13.09 0.00
N GLY A 186 12.13 -12.87 -0.08
CA GLY A 186 11.57 -11.87 -0.97
C GLY A 186 12.09 -10.45 -0.67
N TYR A 187 11.95 -9.54 -1.63
CA TYR A 187 12.39 -8.16 -1.46
C TYR A 187 11.78 -7.51 -0.20
N ALA A 188 12.53 -6.61 0.41
CA ALA A 188 12.17 -5.87 1.62
C ALA A 188 11.93 -6.72 2.90
N LEU A 189 11.97 -8.05 2.83
CA LEU A 189 11.74 -8.90 4.01
C LEU A 189 13.03 -9.23 4.78
N ASP A 190 14.17 -9.21 4.11
CA ASP A 190 15.45 -9.46 4.77
C ASP A 190 15.90 -8.21 5.55
N PRO A 191 16.22 -8.33 6.85
CA PRO A 191 16.72 -7.22 7.64
C PRO A 191 18.01 -6.61 7.07
N VAL A 192 18.83 -7.38 6.36
CA VAL A 192 20.05 -6.86 5.72
C VAL A 192 19.74 -5.82 4.66
N GLN A 193 18.68 -6.01 3.86
CA GLN A 193 18.22 -5.02 2.86
C GLN A 193 17.74 -3.71 3.47
N ASN A 194 17.37 -3.71 4.74
CA ASN A 194 16.80 -2.57 5.44
C ASN A 194 17.61 -2.19 6.69
N SER A 195 18.92 -2.52 6.74
CA SER A 195 19.76 -2.25 7.90
C SER A 195 20.21 -0.78 7.98
N ASP A 196 20.41 -0.13 6.83
CA ASP A 196 20.77 1.29 6.70
C ASP A 196 19.61 2.04 6.02
N PRO A 197 18.99 3.05 6.64
CA PRO A 197 17.88 3.76 6.06
C PRO A 197 18.23 4.47 4.73
N ASN A 198 19.51 4.81 4.51
CA ASN A 198 19.97 5.44 3.27
C ASN A 198 20.15 4.46 2.11
N LYS A 199 20.11 3.14 2.38
CA LYS A 199 20.28 2.06 1.39
C LYS A 199 19.11 1.09 1.40
N ALA A 200 18.13 1.31 2.28
CA ALA A 200 16.99 0.42 2.44
C ALA A 200 16.23 0.22 1.13
N TYR A 201 15.74 -1.01 0.90
CA TYR A 201 14.88 -1.30 -0.25
C TYR A 201 13.64 -0.39 -0.26
N PHE A 202 13.09 -0.11 0.91
CA PHE A 202 11.98 0.83 1.09
C PHE A 202 12.31 2.26 0.66
N LEU A 203 13.56 2.71 0.82
CA LEU A 203 13.95 4.03 0.35
C LEU A 203 13.79 4.15 -1.18
N GLY A 204 14.30 3.18 -1.93
CA GLY A 204 14.15 3.16 -3.39
C GLY A 204 12.69 3.15 -3.83
N MET A 205 11.82 2.40 -3.13
CA MET A 205 10.38 2.41 -3.39
C MET A 205 9.76 3.79 -3.12
N THR A 206 10.12 4.43 -2.00
CA THR A 206 9.58 5.74 -1.62
C THR A 206 10.03 6.83 -2.59
N LEU A 207 11.28 6.81 -3.03
CA LEU A 207 11.79 7.78 -4.01
C LEU A 207 11.06 7.66 -5.36
N ARG A 208 10.71 6.44 -5.78
CA ARG A 208 9.86 6.24 -6.97
C ARG A 208 8.44 6.82 -6.79
N VAL A 209 7.85 6.65 -5.61
CA VAL A 209 6.56 7.27 -5.29
C VAL A 209 6.63 8.80 -5.41
N LEU A 210 7.64 9.41 -4.81
CA LEU A 210 7.84 10.87 -4.87
C LEU A 210 8.07 11.35 -6.31
N ARG A 211 8.91 10.67 -7.08
CA ARG A 211 9.16 11.00 -8.49
C ARG A 211 7.91 10.86 -9.35
N ALA A 212 7.07 9.88 -9.09
CA ALA A 212 5.80 9.69 -9.78
C ALA A 212 4.82 10.85 -9.50
N LEU A 213 4.77 11.34 -8.26
CA LEU A 213 3.99 12.52 -7.89
C LEU A 213 4.50 13.77 -8.61
N GLU A 214 5.82 14.00 -8.64
CA GLU A 214 6.44 15.12 -9.38
C GLU A 214 6.08 15.07 -10.87
N TYR A 215 6.14 13.87 -11.48
CA TYR A 215 5.79 13.69 -12.87
C TYR A 215 4.32 14.00 -13.16
N VAL A 216 3.39 13.47 -12.37
CA VAL A 216 1.96 13.75 -12.55
C VAL A 216 1.66 15.22 -12.39
N LYS A 217 2.29 15.90 -11.42
CA LYS A 217 2.14 17.34 -11.22
C LYS A 217 2.72 18.20 -12.37
N SER A 218 3.63 17.63 -13.17
CA SER A 218 4.18 18.28 -14.35
C SER A 218 3.31 18.16 -15.61
N LEU A 219 2.27 17.32 -15.59
CA LEU A 219 1.40 17.10 -16.74
C LEU A 219 0.54 18.35 -17.02
N PRO A 220 0.48 18.86 -18.26
CA PRO A 220 -0.35 20.00 -18.62
C PRO A 220 -1.84 19.73 -18.44
N GLU A 221 -2.24 18.46 -18.47
CA GLU A 221 -3.61 18.00 -18.28
C GLU A 221 -4.07 18.02 -16.80
N TRP A 222 -3.13 18.07 -15.85
CA TRP A 222 -3.48 18.14 -14.43
C TRP A 222 -4.04 19.53 -14.05
N ASN A 223 -5.09 19.54 -13.21
CA ASN A 223 -5.78 20.78 -12.81
C ASN A 223 -5.07 21.57 -11.69
N GLY A 224 -3.93 21.09 -11.18
CA GLY A 224 -3.15 21.74 -10.13
C GLY A 224 -3.77 21.70 -8.72
N ARG A 225 -4.87 20.98 -8.51
CA ARG A 225 -5.61 21.00 -7.23
C ARG A 225 -5.98 19.64 -6.67
N GLU A 226 -6.39 18.70 -7.50
CA GLU A 226 -6.91 17.40 -7.07
C GLU A 226 -5.86 16.33 -7.37
N LEU A 227 -5.27 15.81 -6.30
CA LEU A 227 -4.26 14.75 -6.37
C LEU A 227 -4.62 13.67 -5.35
N GLU A 228 -5.09 12.54 -5.84
CA GLU A 228 -5.46 11.39 -5.03
C GLU A 228 -4.38 10.30 -5.08
N VAL A 229 -4.24 9.56 -3.99
CA VAL A 229 -3.35 8.39 -3.92
C VAL A 229 -4.08 7.21 -3.30
N SER A 230 -3.85 6.00 -3.82
CA SER A 230 -4.54 4.80 -3.32
C SER A 230 -3.76 3.52 -3.54
N GLY A 231 -4.03 2.54 -2.70
CA GLY A 231 -3.48 1.19 -2.83
C GLY A 231 -3.81 0.30 -1.64
N GLY A 232 -3.60 -0.99 -1.82
CA GLY A 232 -3.83 -2.00 -0.79
C GLY A 232 -2.54 -2.68 -0.34
N SER A 233 -2.46 -3.08 0.94
CA SER A 233 -1.31 -3.79 1.50
C SER A 233 -0.01 -2.98 1.34
N GLN A 234 0.98 -3.46 0.61
CA GLN A 234 2.16 -2.67 0.23
C GLN A 234 1.78 -1.38 -0.51
N GLY A 235 0.76 -1.42 -1.38
CA GLY A 235 0.24 -0.23 -2.03
C GLY A 235 -0.37 0.75 -1.02
N GLY A 236 -0.96 0.25 0.07
CA GLY A 236 -1.42 1.07 1.20
C GLY A 236 -0.26 1.76 1.92
N LEU A 237 0.86 1.06 2.12
CA LEU A 237 2.10 1.63 2.64
C LEU A 237 2.62 2.76 1.73
N GLN A 238 2.69 2.53 0.41
CA GLN A 238 3.11 3.53 -0.57
C GLN A 238 2.15 4.73 -0.61
N THR A 239 0.85 4.50 -0.45
CA THR A 239 -0.18 5.56 -0.32
C THR A 239 0.09 6.45 0.90
N VAL A 240 0.46 5.85 2.03
CA VAL A 240 0.81 6.59 3.25
C VAL A 240 2.09 7.41 3.03
N TRP A 241 3.12 6.85 2.39
CA TRP A 241 4.35 7.59 2.06
C TRP A 241 4.07 8.78 1.16
N ALA A 242 3.26 8.59 0.10
CA ALA A 242 2.85 9.65 -0.80
C ALA A 242 2.20 10.81 -0.05
N ALA A 243 1.17 10.52 0.75
CA ALA A 243 0.40 11.53 1.47
C ALA A 243 1.21 12.23 2.59
N ALA A 244 2.17 11.54 3.20
CA ALA A 244 2.99 12.12 4.26
C ALA A 244 4.11 13.01 3.72
N LEU A 245 4.66 12.64 2.57
CA LEU A 245 5.85 13.29 2.03
C LEU A 245 5.55 14.32 0.93
N ASP A 246 4.33 14.36 0.41
CA ASP A 246 3.89 15.36 -0.58
C ASP A 246 2.60 16.02 -0.11
N GLN A 247 2.69 17.33 0.20
CA GLN A 247 1.56 18.09 0.75
C GLN A 247 0.54 18.52 -0.31
N ASP A 248 0.81 18.31 -1.60
CA ASP A 248 -0.14 18.53 -2.68
C ASP A 248 -1.16 17.39 -2.81
N VAL A 249 -0.92 16.25 -2.14
CA VAL A 249 -1.90 15.18 -2.04
C VAL A 249 -3.14 15.66 -1.28
N THR A 250 -4.29 15.57 -1.92
CA THR A 250 -5.57 16.07 -1.39
C THR A 250 -6.43 14.97 -0.76
N LYS A 251 -6.24 13.73 -1.21
CA LYS A 251 -6.93 12.55 -0.67
C LYS A 251 -6.05 11.31 -0.72
N ALA A 252 -6.04 10.56 0.37
CA ALA A 252 -5.35 9.28 0.48
C ALA A 252 -6.34 8.16 0.86
N SER A 253 -6.32 7.07 0.09
CA SER A 253 -7.18 5.90 0.31
C SER A 253 -6.35 4.61 0.50
N PRO A 254 -5.55 4.51 1.58
CA PRO A 254 -4.79 3.31 1.90
C PRO A 254 -5.73 2.24 2.48
N GLN A 255 -5.65 0.98 2.05
CA GLN A 255 -6.44 -0.10 2.63
C GLN A 255 -5.56 -1.28 3.07
N ILE A 256 -6.00 -2.03 4.09
CA ILE A 256 -5.22 -3.16 4.63
C ILE A 256 -3.72 -2.83 4.70
N ILE A 257 -3.40 -1.72 5.33
CA ILE A 257 -2.10 -1.06 5.26
C ILE A 257 -1.01 -1.95 5.83
N TRP A 258 -0.05 -2.34 5.00
CA TRP A 258 1.13 -3.09 5.43
C TRP A 258 2.11 -2.19 6.18
N CYS A 259 2.92 -2.75 7.07
CA CYS A 259 3.95 -2.04 7.81
C CYS A 259 3.43 -0.89 8.69
N CYS A 260 2.34 -1.13 9.42
CA CYS A 260 1.89 -0.24 10.48
C CYS A 260 2.41 -0.71 11.84
N ASP A 261 3.14 0.16 12.54
CA ASP A 261 3.73 -0.09 13.85
C ASP A 261 4.75 -1.23 13.83
N ILE A 262 5.77 -1.07 12.96
CA ILE A 262 6.89 -1.99 12.85
C ILE A 262 7.80 -1.83 14.06
N GLY A 263 7.85 -2.83 14.90
CA GLY A 263 8.70 -2.81 16.10
C GLY A 263 9.39 -4.14 16.33
N LYS A 264 10.28 -4.15 17.32
CA LYS A 264 10.86 -5.40 17.82
C LYS A 264 9.76 -6.36 18.24
N ARG A 265 10.05 -7.67 18.21
CA ARG A 265 9.11 -8.70 18.68
C ARG A 265 8.60 -8.35 20.08
N GLY A 266 7.29 -8.28 20.24
CA GLY A 266 6.64 -7.86 21.49
C GLY A 266 6.31 -6.37 21.57
N GLN A 267 6.88 -5.51 20.71
CA GLN A 267 6.61 -4.07 20.66
C GLN A 267 5.74 -3.66 19.47
N GLY A 268 6.00 -4.25 18.29
CA GLY A 268 5.23 -3.96 17.09
C GLY A 268 3.99 -4.85 16.95
N ARG A 269 3.23 -4.60 15.92
CA ARG A 269 1.92 -5.22 15.67
C ARG A 269 1.92 -6.26 14.57
N MET A 270 2.98 -6.33 13.76
CA MET A 270 3.07 -7.31 12.70
C MET A 270 3.42 -8.70 13.23
N ARG A 271 2.76 -9.72 12.69
CA ARG A 271 2.89 -11.13 13.13
C ARG A 271 2.60 -12.08 11.97
N SER A 272 3.15 -11.82 10.79
CA SER A 272 2.89 -12.64 9.62
C SER A 272 4.17 -13.08 8.92
N THR A 273 4.04 -13.99 7.96
CA THR A 273 5.13 -14.41 7.07
C THR A 273 5.62 -13.30 6.13
N PHE A 274 4.84 -12.22 5.99
CA PHE A 274 5.18 -11.02 5.24
C PHE A 274 5.70 -9.89 6.14
N GLU A 275 6.20 -10.22 7.31
CA GLU A 275 6.81 -9.28 8.23
C GLU A 275 8.26 -9.01 7.81
N PRO A 276 8.65 -7.74 7.54
CA PRO A 276 10.05 -7.38 7.36
C PRO A 276 10.83 -7.68 8.63
N GLY A 277 12.01 -8.28 8.49
CA GLY A 277 12.91 -8.44 9.64
C GLY A 277 13.22 -7.07 10.24
N TYR A 278 12.93 -6.90 11.53
CA TYR A 278 13.05 -5.60 12.18
C TYR A 278 14.47 -5.07 12.17
N THR A 279 14.61 -3.80 11.78
CA THR A 279 15.78 -2.96 12.00
C THR A 279 15.34 -1.58 12.44
N ASP A 280 16.20 -0.82 13.10
CA ASP A 280 15.87 0.56 13.50
C ASP A 280 15.66 1.47 12.29
N ALA A 281 16.24 1.13 11.14
CA ALA A 281 16.03 1.85 9.89
C ALA A 281 14.58 1.79 9.39
N LEU A 282 13.84 0.73 9.68
CA LEU A 282 12.43 0.60 9.27
C LEU A 282 11.53 1.66 9.91
N ARG A 283 11.94 2.27 11.02
CA ARG A 283 11.16 3.34 11.67
C ARG A 283 11.02 4.59 10.79
N TYR A 284 11.93 4.81 9.83
CA TYR A 284 11.81 5.90 8.86
C TYR A 284 10.72 5.66 7.81
N PHE A 285 10.29 4.41 7.63
CA PHE A 285 9.30 3.99 6.62
C PHE A 285 7.95 3.56 7.23
N ASP A 286 7.88 3.45 8.55
CA ASP A 286 6.70 3.02 9.26
C ASP A 286 5.52 3.98 9.04
N CYS A 287 4.38 3.43 8.62
CA CYS A 287 3.14 4.17 8.42
C CYS A 287 2.74 5.03 9.62
N VAL A 288 3.02 4.56 10.84
CA VAL A 288 2.64 5.25 12.09
C VAL A 288 3.43 6.55 12.25
N ASN A 289 4.71 6.56 11.90
CA ASN A 289 5.55 7.75 11.95
C ASN A 289 5.20 8.71 10.82
N MET A 290 4.90 8.19 9.63
CA MET A 290 4.42 8.98 8.48
C MET A 290 3.10 9.69 8.77
N ALA A 291 2.17 9.04 9.48
CA ALA A 291 0.81 9.55 9.74
C ALA A 291 0.78 10.98 10.28
N ARG A 292 1.75 11.36 11.12
CA ARG A 292 1.83 12.70 11.74
C ARG A 292 2.06 13.85 10.76
N ARG A 293 2.47 13.56 9.52
CA ARG A 293 2.75 14.54 8.45
C ARG A 293 1.60 14.66 7.45
N ILE A 294 0.61 13.78 7.51
CA ILE A 294 -0.52 13.77 6.58
C ILE A 294 -1.49 14.87 6.95
N THR A 295 -1.77 15.76 5.97
CA THR A 295 -2.69 16.89 6.11
C THR A 295 -3.97 16.75 5.29
N CYS A 296 -4.00 15.82 4.33
CA CYS A 296 -5.13 15.60 3.43
C CYS A 296 -6.29 14.83 4.08
N VAL A 297 -7.35 14.59 3.30
CA VAL A 297 -8.42 13.63 3.65
C VAL A 297 -7.86 12.21 3.61
N VAL A 298 -8.08 11.42 4.67
CA VAL A 298 -7.67 10.00 4.73
C VAL A 298 -8.90 9.11 4.91
N GLU A 299 -9.13 8.24 3.94
CA GLU A 299 -10.15 7.20 4.03
C GLU A 299 -9.49 5.82 3.94
N VAL A 300 -9.62 5.01 4.99
CA VAL A 300 -9.20 3.61 4.98
C VAL A 300 -10.42 2.76 4.62
N PRO A 301 -10.61 2.39 3.35
CA PRO A 301 -11.84 1.73 2.91
C PRO A 301 -12.00 0.33 3.49
N ARG A 302 -10.88 -0.29 3.90
CA ARG A 302 -10.89 -1.62 4.50
C ARG A 302 -9.78 -1.78 5.53
N ALA A 303 -10.17 -2.05 6.77
CA ALA A 303 -9.36 -2.59 7.84
C ALA A 303 -10.02 -3.89 8.32
N GLY A 304 -9.52 -5.04 7.89
CA GLY A 304 -10.10 -6.35 8.20
C GLY A 304 -9.88 -6.73 9.66
N LEU A 305 -10.96 -7.05 10.40
CA LEU A 305 -10.84 -7.45 11.79
C LEU A 305 -10.20 -8.84 11.97
N GLY A 306 -10.23 -9.67 10.92
CA GLY A 306 -9.52 -10.95 10.86
C GLY A 306 -8.18 -10.87 10.13
N ASP A 307 -7.71 -9.69 9.73
CA ASP A 307 -6.46 -9.55 8.99
C ASP A 307 -5.24 -9.72 9.92
N TYR A 308 -4.46 -10.75 9.66
CA TYR A 308 -3.22 -11.06 10.40
C TYR A 308 -1.95 -10.61 9.68
N VAL A 309 -2.05 -10.23 8.40
CA VAL A 309 -0.93 -9.67 7.62
C VAL A 309 -0.79 -8.17 7.87
N SER A 310 -1.94 -7.47 7.88
CA SER A 310 -2.04 -6.06 8.25
C SER A 310 -2.99 -5.92 9.44
N PRO A 311 -2.52 -6.20 10.66
CA PRO A 311 -3.38 -6.29 11.82
C PRO A 311 -4.18 -5.01 12.08
N PRO A 312 -5.47 -5.10 12.44
CA PRO A 312 -6.30 -3.93 12.71
C PRO A 312 -5.74 -3.05 13.82
N SER A 313 -5.01 -3.62 14.78
CA SER A 313 -4.33 -2.86 15.84
C SER A 313 -3.25 -1.92 15.30
N GLY A 314 -2.50 -2.32 14.28
CA GLY A 314 -1.53 -1.44 13.60
C GLY A 314 -2.21 -0.31 12.85
N ILE A 315 -3.31 -0.61 12.14
CA ILE A 315 -4.12 0.41 11.46
C ILE A 315 -4.75 1.39 12.46
N ALA A 316 -5.14 0.91 13.65
CA ALA A 316 -5.64 1.79 14.73
C ALA A 316 -4.56 2.77 15.20
N VAL A 317 -3.32 2.30 15.40
CA VAL A 317 -2.20 3.18 15.76
C VAL A 317 -1.92 4.20 14.66
N PHE A 318 -1.94 3.78 13.39
CA PHE A 318 -1.85 4.71 12.26
C PHE A 318 -2.93 5.78 12.33
N ALA A 319 -4.21 5.38 12.48
CA ALA A 319 -5.34 6.31 12.56
C ALA A 319 -5.24 7.26 13.77
N ASN A 320 -4.75 6.78 14.92
CA ASN A 320 -4.55 7.61 16.11
C ASN A 320 -3.46 8.68 15.90
N ASN A 321 -2.47 8.40 15.06
CA ASN A 321 -1.38 9.33 14.73
C ASN A 321 -1.71 10.30 13.57
N LEU A 322 -2.87 10.20 12.92
CA LEU A 322 -3.37 11.18 11.94
C LEU A 322 -3.84 12.45 12.65
N THR A 323 -2.92 13.18 13.26
CA THR A 323 -3.24 14.34 14.12
C THR A 323 -3.42 15.62 13.32
N LYS A 324 -2.91 15.69 12.08
CA LYS A 324 -2.99 16.84 11.19
C LYS A 324 -3.90 16.61 9.98
N ALA A 325 -4.43 15.41 9.80
CA ALA A 325 -5.30 15.08 8.68
C ALA A 325 -6.57 15.95 8.69
N LYS A 326 -6.94 16.47 7.53
CA LYS A 326 -8.16 17.27 7.34
C LYS A 326 -9.43 16.54 7.79
N SER A 327 -9.47 15.25 7.51
CA SER A 327 -10.45 14.30 8.07
C SER A 327 -9.90 12.88 7.97
N LYS A 328 -10.41 11.98 8.82
CA LYS A 328 -10.06 10.57 8.78
C LYS A 328 -11.27 9.67 8.99
N LYS A 329 -11.33 8.59 8.22
CA LYS A 329 -12.35 7.54 8.35
C LYS A 329 -11.71 6.17 8.20
N VAL A 330 -12.01 5.25 9.09
CA VAL A 330 -11.58 3.84 8.99
C VAL A 330 -12.82 2.96 8.95
N ASN A 331 -12.93 2.14 7.92
CA ASN A 331 -13.97 1.13 7.81
C ASN A 331 -13.45 -0.21 8.36
N TRP A 332 -13.89 -0.56 9.58
CA TRP A 332 -13.58 -1.82 10.22
C TRP A 332 -14.51 -2.92 9.68
N VAL A 333 -13.95 -3.96 9.06
CA VAL A 333 -14.73 -4.97 8.34
C VAL A 333 -14.66 -6.32 9.04
N GLN A 334 -15.81 -6.76 9.57
CA GLN A 334 -15.97 -8.12 10.11
C GLN A 334 -15.91 -9.17 9.00
N GLY A 335 -15.40 -10.36 9.30
CA GLY A 335 -15.27 -11.45 8.35
C GLY A 335 -14.20 -11.22 7.29
N SER A 336 -13.46 -10.11 7.33
CA SER A 336 -12.43 -9.77 6.35
C SER A 336 -11.05 -10.20 6.84
N ARG A 337 -10.38 -11.01 6.04
CA ARG A 337 -8.94 -11.29 6.08
C ARG A 337 -8.19 -10.41 5.06
N HIS A 338 -6.87 -10.55 4.97
CA HIS A 338 -6.06 -9.77 4.05
C HIS A 338 -6.50 -9.89 2.60
N GLY A 339 -6.66 -11.10 2.10
CA GLY A 339 -7.09 -11.39 0.72
C GLY A 339 -8.59 -11.63 0.54
N TYR A 340 -9.39 -11.59 1.60
CA TYR A 340 -10.81 -11.91 1.55
C TYR A 340 -11.68 -10.79 2.12
N VAL A 341 -12.73 -10.47 1.40
CA VAL A 341 -13.81 -9.57 1.84
C VAL A 341 -15.11 -10.35 1.78
N PRO A 342 -15.91 -10.37 2.86
CA PRO A 342 -17.21 -11.01 2.80
C PRO A 342 -18.10 -10.30 1.76
N PRO A 343 -18.96 -11.03 1.04
CA PRO A 343 -19.92 -10.42 0.13
C PRO A 343 -20.79 -9.41 0.89
N LYS A 344 -21.11 -8.31 0.24
CA LYS A 344 -22.09 -7.36 0.78
C LYS A 344 -23.44 -8.06 0.85
N LYS A 345 -24.08 -7.99 2.01
CA LYS A 345 -25.46 -8.45 2.18
C LYS A 345 -26.41 -7.54 1.41
#